data_8b51e7cf315c8d2c9dd1f28c4c15a10c
#
_entry.id   8b51e7cf315c8d2c9dd1f28c4c15a10c
#
_cell.length_a   1.000
_cell.length_b   1.000
_cell.length_c   1.000
_cell.angle_alpha   90.00
_cell.angle_beta   90.00
_cell.angle_gamma   90.00
#
_symmetry.space_group_name_H-M   'P 1'
#
loop_
_entity.id
_entity.type
_entity.pdbx_description
1 polymer ?
#
loop_
_entity_poly.entity_id
_entity_poly.type
_entity_poly.pdbx_seq_one_letter_code
_entity_poly.pdbx_strand_id
1 'polypeptide(L)'
;MLIISRLAKLLDCKVTDTGALEIAKRARGTPRIAGRLLRRVVDFAIVEGSGSVTEDIADLALSRLGVDSLGLDSADRRYLTFLGEHYNGGPVGVETIAAALSEPRDAIEEVIEPYLLQQGFIDRTPRGRVLSSNAYDYLGLKPKKKQAQLEILSNDERDI
;
A
#
# COMPACT_ATOMS: atom_id res chain seq x y z
N MET A 1 2.99 -1.34 -17.26
CA MET A 1 3.78 -0.52 -18.21
C MET A 1 3.01 -0.11 -19.45
N LEU A 2 2.52 -1.02 -20.28
CA LEU A 2 1.75 -0.71 -21.51
C LEU A 2 0.58 0.26 -21.34
N ILE A 3 -0.17 0.18 -20.23
CA ILE A 3 -1.31 1.04 -19.94
C ILE A 3 -0.86 2.48 -19.70
N ILE A 4 0.20 2.67 -18.91
CA ILE A 4 0.73 4.00 -18.62
C ILE A 4 1.25 4.68 -19.87
N SER A 5 1.97 3.95 -20.71
CA SER A 5 2.48 4.47 -21.98
C SER A 5 1.37 4.85 -22.97
N ARG A 6 0.26 4.10 -23.00
CA ARG A 6 -0.93 4.45 -23.80
C ARG A 6 -1.64 5.68 -23.28
N LEU A 7 -1.83 5.77 -21.96
CA LEU A 7 -2.47 6.93 -21.33
C LEU A 7 -1.62 8.19 -21.45
N ALA A 8 -0.29 8.06 -21.35
CA ALA A 8 0.63 9.19 -21.52
C ALA A 8 0.51 9.83 -22.92
N LYS A 9 0.35 9.01 -23.96
CA LYS A 9 0.11 9.48 -25.32
C LYS A 9 -1.20 10.26 -25.44
N LEU A 10 -2.24 9.83 -24.75
CA LEU A 10 -3.54 10.54 -24.73
C LEU A 10 -3.47 11.88 -23.98
N LEU A 11 -2.55 12.01 -23.03
CA LEU A 11 -2.35 13.23 -22.26
C LEU A 11 -1.30 14.18 -22.90
N ASP A 12 -0.78 13.81 -24.06
CA ASP A 12 0.27 14.55 -24.78
C ASP A 12 1.48 14.92 -23.90
N CYS A 13 1.86 13.97 -23.04
CA CYS A 13 2.97 14.13 -22.11
C CYS A 13 4.09 13.10 -22.38
N LYS A 14 5.32 13.58 -22.30
CA LYS A 14 6.49 12.72 -22.39
C LYS A 14 6.68 12.00 -21.04
N VAL A 15 6.60 10.68 -21.05
CA VAL A 15 6.87 9.84 -19.88
C VAL A 15 8.01 8.90 -20.23
N THR A 16 9.09 8.92 -19.44
CA THR A 16 10.21 7.99 -19.60
C THR A 16 9.81 6.58 -19.17
N ASP A 17 10.50 5.56 -19.65
CA ASP A 17 10.24 4.18 -19.26
C ASP A 17 10.41 3.98 -17.74
N THR A 18 11.42 4.62 -17.14
CA THR A 18 11.66 4.58 -15.69
C THR A 18 10.58 5.32 -14.90
N GLY A 19 10.11 6.47 -15.38
CA GLY A 19 8.98 7.20 -14.78
C GLY A 19 7.67 6.40 -14.86
N ALA A 20 7.40 5.76 -16.01
CA ALA A 20 6.26 4.87 -16.16
C ALA A 20 6.33 3.66 -15.23
N LEU A 21 7.52 3.08 -15.04
CA LEU A 21 7.74 1.96 -14.14
C LEU A 21 7.49 2.38 -12.69
N GLU A 22 7.94 3.54 -12.28
CA GLU A 22 7.74 4.06 -10.91
C GLU A 22 6.25 4.25 -10.58
N ILE A 23 5.48 4.81 -11.52
CA ILE A 23 4.02 4.91 -11.37
C ILE A 23 3.38 3.51 -11.31
N ALA A 24 3.81 2.59 -12.17
CA ALA A 24 3.27 1.22 -12.21
C ALA A 24 3.49 0.46 -10.90
N LYS A 25 4.66 0.58 -10.29
CA LYS A 25 4.98 -0.05 -8.99
C LYS A 25 3.99 0.37 -7.90
N ARG A 26 3.60 1.65 -7.88
CA ARG A 26 2.70 2.22 -6.87
C ARG A 26 1.21 2.15 -7.23
N ALA A 27 0.88 1.67 -8.43
CA ALA A 27 -0.50 1.59 -8.93
C ALA A 27 -1.27 0.34 -8.46
N ARG A 28 -0.70 -0.47 -7.60
CA ARG A 28 -1.34 -1.66 -7.00
C ARG A 28 -1.86 -2.67 -8.02
N GLY A 29 -1.25 -2.74 -9.21
CA GLY A 29 -1.70 -3.61 -10.29
C GLY A 29 -3.05 -3.23 -10.93
N THR A 30 -3.60 -2.07 -10.57
CA THR A 30 -4.92 -1.63 -11.02
C THR A 30 -4.81 -0.54 -12.08
N PRO A 31 -5.36 -0.77 -13.32
CA PRO A 31 -5.32 0.23 -14.39
C PRO A 31 -5.96 1.58 -14.04
N ARG A 32 -7.04 1.56 -13.26
CA ARG A 32 -7.72 2.77 -12.79
C ARG A 32 -6.83 3.61 -11.88
N ILE A 33 -6.12 2.99 -10.93
CA ILE A 33 -5.18 3.67 -10.04
C ILE A 33 -3.99 4.19 -10.84
N ALA A 34 -3.45 3.39 -11.75
CA ALA A 34 -2.36 3.80 -12.64
C ALA A 34 -2.72 5.06 -13.43
N GLY A 35 -3.91 5.13 -14.00
CA GLY A 35 -4.40 6.30 -14.74
C GLY A 35 -4.58 7.53 -13.85
N ARG A 36 -5.09 7.37 -12.65
CA ARG A 36 -5.24 8.47 -11.68
C ARG A 36 -3.88 9.02 -11.24
N LEU A 37 -2.95 8.13 -10.89
CA LEU A 37 -1.60 8.53 -10.49
C LEU A 37 -0.87 9.22 -11.63
N LEU A 38 -0.96 8.68 -12.85
CA LEU A 38 -0.33 9.29 -14.02
C LEU A 38 -0.81 10.73 -14.26
N ARG A 39 -2.12 10.98 -14.22
CA ARG A 39 -2.68 12.34 -14.38
C ARG A 39 -2.12 13.30 -13.35
N ARG A 40 -2.08 12.88 -12.09
CA ARG A 40 -1.53 13.71 -11.00
C ARG A 40 -0.05 13.98 -11.16
N VAL A 41 0.72 12.98 -11.59
CA VAL A 41 2.15 13.15 -11.84
C VAL A 41 2.40 14.06 -13.04
N VAL A 42 1.59 13.96 -14.10
CA VAL A 42 1.66 14.85 -15.27
C VAL A 42 1.36 16.29 -14.86
N ASP A 43 0.28 16.52 -14.11
CA ASP A 43 -0.05 17.86 -13.60
C ASP A 43 1.10 18.46 -12.78
N PHE A 44 1.71 17.65 -11.95
CA PHE A 44 2.88 18.03 -11.16
C PHE A 44 4.09 18.37 -12.04
N ALA A 45 4.39 17.57 -13.04
CA ALA A 45 5.48 17.81 -13.99
C ALA A 45 5.30 19.12 -14.78
N ILE A 46 4.07 19.46 -15.14
CA ILE A 46 3.74 20.72 -15.81
C ILE A 46 3.99 21.91 -14.87
N VAL A 47 3.53 21.84 -13.63
CA VAL A 47 3.70 22.91 -12.63
C VAL A 47 5.18 23.13 -12.28
N GLU A 48 5.95 22.07 -12.14
CA GLU A 48 7.40 22.15 -11.88
C GLU A 48 8.21 22.56 -13.13
N GLY A 49 7.55 22.68 -14.29
CA GLY A 49 8.16 23.18 -15.52
C GLY A 49 9.08 22.17 -16.24
N SER A 50 9.10 20.92 -15.84
CA SER A 50 9.94 19.87 -16.46
C SER A 50 9.37 19.40 -17.80
N GLY A 51 8.05 19.47 -18.01
CA GLY A 51 7.35 19.03 -19.22
C GLY A 51 7.47 17.54 -19.53
N SER A 52 8.16 16.78 -18.70
CA SER A 52 8.33 15.33 -18.83
C SER A 52 8.32 14.63 -17.49
N VAL A 53 7.77 13.42 -17.47
CA VAL A 53 7.72 12.56 -16.29
C VAL A 53 8.93 11.63 -16.32
N THR A 54 9.95 11.98 -15.57
CA THR A 54 11.11 11.12 -15.29
C THR A 54 10.86 10.31 -14.00
N GLU A 55 11.76 9.40 -13.67
CA GLU A 55 11.72 8.64 -12.41
C GLU A 55 11.69 9.58 -11.19
N ASP A 56 12.58 10.57 -11.16
CA ASP A 56 12.70 11.53 -10.04
C ASP A 56 11.42 12.37 -9.88
N ILE A 57 10.86 12.84 -10.99
CA ILE A 57 9.59 13.59 -10.98
C ILE A 57 8.43 12.70 -10.53
N ALA A 58 8.37 11.47 -10.99
CA ALA A 58 7.36 10.51 -10.56
C ALA A 58 7.46 10.21 -9.07
N ASP A 59 8.66 9.92 -8.57
CA ASP A 59 8.90 9.66 -7.14
C ASP A 59 8.52 10.87 -6.27
N LEU A 60 8.97 12.05 -6.65
CA LEU A 60 8.66 13.29 -5.92
C LEU A 60 7.16 13.57 -5.89
N ALA A 61 6.49 13.47 -7.03
CA ALA A 61 5.05 13.71 -7.15
C ALA A 61 4.24 12.71 -6.31
N LEU A 62 4.57 11.41 -6.42
CA LEU A 62 3.88 10.34 -5.69
C LEU A 62 4.11 10.45 -4.17
N SER A 63 5.31 10.83 -3.76
CA SER A 63 5.60 11.09 -2.34
C SER A 63 4.79 12.26 -1.80
N ARG A 64 4.65 13.34 -2.56
CA ARG A 64 3.77 14.48 -2.19
C ARG A 64 2.28 14.12 -2.17
N LEU A 65 1.85 13.16 -2.98
CA LEU A 65 0.49 12.60 -2.94
C LEU A 65 0.28 11.63 -1.75
N GLY A 66 1.31 11.38 -0.96
CA GLY A 66 1.25 10.49 0.19
C GLY A 66 1.31 9.01 -0.15
N VAL A 67 1.71 8.67 -1.36
CA VAL A 67 1.90 7.27 -1.81
C VAL A 67 3.37 6.92 -1.66
N ASP A 68 3.69 5.96 -0.80
CA ASP A 68 5.08 5.54 -0.56
C ASP A 68 5.61 4.57 -1.62
N SER A 69 6.87 4.16 -1.47
CA SER A 69 7.54 3.26 -2.42
C SER A 69 6.88 1.88 -2.56
N LEU A 70 6.11 1.45 -1.56
CA LEU A 70 5.33 0.21 -1.58
C LEU A 70 3.91 0.40 -2.11
N GLY A 71 3.53 1.60 -2.49
CA GLY A 71 2.19 1.94 -2.94
C GLY A 71 1.17 2.10 -1.82
N LEU A 72 1.62 2.21 -0.58
CA LEU A 72 0.75 2.46 0.57
C LEU A 72 0.43 3.95 0.70
N ASP A 73 -0.83 4.27 0.92
CA ASP A 73 -1.28 5.62 1.18
C ASP A 73 -1.46 5.91 2.67
N SER A 74 -1.97 7.09 3.01
CA SER A 74 -2.18 7.48 4.40
C SER A 74 -3.20 6.60 5.13
N ALA A 75 -4.24 6.13 4.45
CA ALA A 75 -5.26 5.25 5.03
C ALA A 75 -4.68 3.87 5.37
N ASP A 76 -3.87 3.31 4.48
CA ASP A 76 -3.17 2.04 4.70
C ASP A 76 -2.22 2.15 5.91
N ARG A 77 -1.43 3.22 5.97
CA ARG A 77 -0.50 3.44 7.09
C ARG A 77 -1.22 3.62 8.42
N ARG A 78 -2.31 4.37 8.43
CA ARG A 78 -3.15 4.52 9.64
C ARG A 78 -3.71 3.19 10.12
N TYR A 79 -4.17 2.35 9.19
CA TYR A 79 -4.66 1.01 9.47
C TYR A 79 -3.58 0.14 10.13
N LEU A 80 -2.41 0.04 9.52
CA LEU A 80 -1.31 -0.77 10.05
C LEU A 80 -0.79 -0.23 11.39
N THR A 81 -0.63 1.07 11.51
CA THR A 81 -0.20 1.74 12.75
C THR A 81 -1.17 1.49 13.89
N PHE A 82 -2.48 1.57 13.61
CA PHE A 82 -3.50 1.31 14.61
C PHE A 82 -3.42 -0.12 15.18
N LEU A 83 -3.30 -1.12 14.31
CA LEU A 83 -3.12 -2.50 14.76
C LEU A 83 -1.81 -2.70 15.52
N GLY A 84 -0.72 -2.12 15.03
CA GLY A 84 0.61 -2.28 15.60
C GLY A 84 0.77 -1.62 16.97
N GLU A 85 0.40 -0.36 17.07
CA GLU A 85 0.64 0.44 18.28
C GLU A 85 -0.41 0.23 19.37
N HIS A 86 -1.69 0.13 19.00
CA HIS A 86 -2.78 0.06 19.97
C HIS A 86 -3.14 -1.37 20.38
N TYR A 87 -2.93 -2.35 19.52
CA TYR A 87 -3.31 -3.75 19.75
C TYR A 87 -2.16 -4.74 19.64
N ASN A 88 -0.93 -4.25 19.56
CA ASN A 88 0.27 -5.09 19.44
C ASN A 88 0.18 -6.11 18.29
N GLY A 89 -0.39 -5.70 17.16
CA GLY A 89 -0.56 -6.52 15.98
C GLY A 89 -1.85 -7.31 15.90
N GLY A 90 -2.75 -7.14 16.83
CA GLY A 90 -4.06 -7.79 16.83
C GLY A 90 -4.12 -9.06 17.68
N PRO A 91 -5.22 -9.85 17.59
CA PRO A 91 -6.35 -9.69 16.64
C PRO A 91 -7.31 -8.55 16.99
N VAL A 92 -7.83 -7.86 15.98
CA VAL A 92 -8.78 -6.75 16.10
C VAL A 92 -9.94 -6.94 15.12
N GLY A 93 -11.16 -6.81 15.60
CA GLY A 93 -12.37 -6.90 14.76
C GLY A 93 -12.49 -5.70 13.81
N VAL A 94 -13.09 -5.93 12.63
CA VAL A 94 -13.26 -4.89 11.61
C VAL A 94 -14.07 -3.69 12.09
N GLU A 95 -15.06 -3.90 12.96
CA GLU A 95 -15.90 -2.83 13.52
C GLU A 95 -15.06 -1.88 14.40
N THR A 96 -14.14 -2.43 15.17
CA THR A 96 -13.22 -1.64 15.99
C THR A 96 -12.27 -0.81 15.14
N ILE A 97 -11.75 -1.40 14.05
CA ILE A 97 -10.89 -0.70 13.10
C ILE A 97 -11.66 0.41 12.39
N ALA A 98 -12.86 0.12 11.91
CA ALA A 98 -13.72 1.09 11.23
C ALA A 98 -14.04 2.30 12.13
N ALA A 99 -14.40 2.05 13.38
CA ALA A 99 -14.65 3.10 14.35
C ALA A 99 -13.39 3.96 14.63
N ALA A 100 -12.24 3.33 14.82
CA ALA A 100 -10.99 4.02 15.11
C ALA A 100 -10.48 4.87 13.93
N LEU A 101 -10.67 4.40 12.71
CA LEU A 101 -10.25 5.12 11.50
C LEU A 101 -11.30 6.12 11.01
N SER A 102 -12.50 6.13 11.60
CA SER A 102 -13.65 6.90 11.13
C SER A 102 -14.01 6.59 9.67
N GLU A 103 -13.92 5.32 9.31
CA GLU A 103 -14.22 4.81 7.98
C GLU A 103 -15.38 3.80 8.06
N PRO A 104 -16.26 3.77 7.04
CA PRO A 104 -17.27 2.73 6.95
C PRO A 104 -16.61 1.34 6.85
N ARG A 105 -17.24 0.33 7.41
CA ARG A 105 -16.78 -1.06 7.32
C ARG A 105 -16.51 -1.48 5.88
N ASP A 106 -17.39 -1.13 4.95
CA ASP A 106 -17.26 -1.47 3.54
C ASP A 106 -16.01 -0.86 2.92
N ALA A 107 -15.66 0.37 3.29
CA ALA A 107 -14.41 1.00 2.84
C ALA A 107 -13.17 0.26 3.36
N ILE A 108 -13.20 -0.22 4.60
CA ILE A 108 -12.12 -1.05 5.14
C ILE A 108 -12.00 -2.35 4.34
N GLU A 109 -13.08 -3.09 4.17
CA GLU A 109 -13.06 -4.43 3.58
C GLU A 109 -12.87 -4.43 2.05
N GLU A 110 -13.35 -3.40 1.35
CA GLU A 110 -13.35 -3.35 -0.11
C GLU A 110 -12.24 -2.48 -0.71
N VAL A 111 -11.74 -1.50 0.03
CA VAL A 111 -10.75 -0.53 -0.47
C VAL A 111 -9.39 -0.69 0.18
N ILE A 112 -9.31 -0.80 1.50
CA ILE A 112 -8.04 -0.81 2.25
C ILE A 112 -7.47 -2.22 2.36
N GLU A 113 -8.22 -3.17 2.90
CA GLU A 113 -7.74 -4.53 3.19
C GLU A 113 -7.29 -5.34 1.97
N PRO A 114 -7.94 -5.27 0.78
CA PRO A 114 -7.56 -6.13 -0.35
C PRO A 114 -6.09 -6.00 -0.73
N TYR A 115 -5.55 -4.80 -0.78
CA TYR A 115 -4.14 -4.58 -1.10
C TYR A 115 -3.21 -5.01 0.04
N LEU A 116 -3.59 -4.72 1.28
CA LEU A 116 -2.82 -5.13 2.46
C LEU A 116 -2.75 -6.66 2.61
N LEU A 117 -3.84 -7.37 2.29
CA LEU A 117 -3.89 -8.83 2.24
C LEU A 117 -3.01 -9.37 1.10
N GLN A 118 -3.12 -8.80 -0.10
CA GLN A 118 -2.35 -9.22 -1.26
C GLN A 118 -0.84 -9.05 -1.05
N GLN A 119 -0.43 -7.98 -0.39
CA GLN A 119 0.98 -7.71 -0.10
C GLN A 119 1.48 -8.44 1.17
N GLY A 120 0.63 -9.17 1.85
CA GLY A 120 1.01 -9.93 3.03
C GLY A 120 1.34 -9.06 4.24
N PHE A 121 0.66 -7.91 4.41
CA PHE A 121 0.78 -7.07 5.60
C PHE A 121 -0.16 -7.47 6.71
N ILE A 122 -1.31 -8.03 6.37
CA ILE A 122 -2.33 -8.46 7.32
C ILE A 122 -2.86 -9.84 6.95
N ASP A 123 -3.42 -10.53 7.95
CA ASP A 123 -4.17 -11.75 7.81
C ASP A 123 -5.54 -11.63 8.49
N ARG A 124 -6.54 -12.33 7.94
CA ARG A 124 -7.85 -12.47 8.55
C ARG A 124 -7.92 -13.77 9.34
N THR A 125 -8.24 -13.64 10.62
CA THR A 125 -8.45 -14.79 11.51
C THR A 125 -9.90 -14.81 12.04
N PRO A 126 -10.39 -15.93 12.61
CA PRO A 126 -11.71 -15.96 13.26
C PRO A 126 -11.88 -14.94 14.39
N ARG A 127 -10.77 -14.48 14.99
CA ARG A 127 -10.76 -13.48 16.07
C ARG A 127 -10.65 -12.04 15.58
N GLY A 128 -10.33 -11.84 14.31
CA GLY A 128 -10.14 -10.53 13.70
C GLY A 128 -8.89 -10.45 12.84
N ARG A 129 -8.46 -9.22 12.56
CA ARG A 129 -7.29 -8.93 11.71
C ARG A 129 -6.04 -8.91 12.56
N VAL A 130 -4.98 -9.49 12.02
CA VAL A 130 -3.65 -9.52 12.64
C VAL A 130 -2.61 -8.99 11.66
N LEU A 131 -1.56 -8.37 12.20
CA LEU A 131 -0.39 -7.99 11.39
C LEU A 131 0.47 -9.22 11.11
N SER A 132 1.00 -9.27 9.90
CA SER A 132 2.04 -10.23 9.51
C SER A 132 3.44 -9.69 9.81
N SER A 133 4.46 -10.55 9.65
CA SER A 133 5.87 -10.15 9.81
C SER A 133 6.25 -8.95 8.95
N ASN A 134 5.79 -8.90 7.69
CA ASN A 134 6.07 -7.79 6.77
C ASN A 134 5.56 -6.44 7.31
N ALA A 135 4.41 -6.43 8.00
CA ALA A 135 3.87 -5.22 8.59
C ALA A 135 4.70 -4.75 9.79
N TYR A 136 5.18 -5.67 10.62
CA TYR A 136 6.08 -5.32 11.72
C TYR A 136 7.39 -4.70 11.21
N ASP A 137 7.98 -5.27 10.16
CA ASP A 137 9.18 -4.73 9.52
C ASP A 137 8.93 -3.34 8.94
N TYR A 138 7.80 -3.16 8.24
CA TYR A 138 7.39 -1.88 7.68
C TYR A 138 7.21 -0.79 8.75
N LEU A 139 6.58 -1.13 9.87
CA LEU A 139 6.34 -0.21 10.99
C LEU A 139 7.56 -0.01 11.89
N GLY A 140 8.62 -0.81 11.73
CA GLY A 140 9.76 -0.82 12.63
C GLY A 140 9.44 -1.35 14.03
N LEU A 141 8.40 -2.17 14.16
CA LEU A 141 7.96 -2.76 15.42
C LEU A 141 8.50 -4.19 15.58
N LYS A 142 8.63 -4.63 16.82
CA LYS A 142 9.00 -6.02 17.14
C LYS A 142 7.76 -6.83 17.48
N PRO A 143 7.54 -8.00 16.86
CA PRO A 143 6.43 -8.88 17.21
C PRO A 143 6.57 -9.36 18.66
N LYS A 144 5.44 -9.50 19.38
CA LYS A 144 5.45 -10.08 20.72
C LYS A 144 5.84 -11.56 20.67
N LYS A 145 6.62 -12.02 21.65
CA LYS A 145 7.16 -13.40 21.78
C LYS A 145 6.13 -14.53 21.62
N LYS A 146 4.83 -14.30 21.81
CA LYS A 146 3.78 -15.31 21.62
C LYS A 146 3.49 -15.64 20.15
N GLN A 147 3.69 -14.72 19.22
CA GLN A 147 3.50 -15.00 17.79
C GLN A 147 4.69 -15.73 17.19
N ALA A 148 5.91 -15.42 17.64
CA ALA A 148 7.11 -16.14 17.22
C ALA A 148 7.08 -17.64 17.58
N GLN A 149 6.44 -18.01 18.68
CA GLN A 149 6.28 -19.43 19.06
C GLN A 149 5.26 -20.17 18.18
N LEU A 150 4.21 -19.51 17.70
CA LEU A 150 3.23 -20.13 16.81
C LEU A 150 3.78 -20.30 15.38
N GLU A 151 4.62 -19.39 14.91
CA GLU A 151 5.29 -19.51 13.61
C GLU A 151 6.34 -20.63 13.62
N ILE A 152 7.07 -20.82 14.72
CA ILE A 152 8.04 -21.92 14.88
C ILE A 152 7.32 -23.28 14.87
N LEU A 153 6.19 -23.40 15.57
CA LEU A 153 5.40 -24.64 15.60
C LEU A 153 4.73 -24.96 14.26
N SER A 154 4.33 -23.96 13.48
CA SER A 154 3.72 -24.15 12.16
C SER A 154 4.74 -24.49 11.06
N ASN A 155 6.01 -24.17 11.26
CA ASN A 155 7.09 -24.54 10.33
C ASN A 155 7.61 -25.97 10.60
N ASP A 156 7.59 -26.43 11.83
CA ASP A 156 7.99 -27.81 12.16
C ASP A 156 7.01 -28.87 11.63
N GLU A 157 5.75 -28.53 11.41
CA GLU A 157 4.76 -29.46 10.83
C GLU A 157 4.85 -29.60 9.30
N ARG A 158 5.66 -28.78 8.61
CA ARG A 158 5.84 -28.83 7.16
C ARG A 158 7.08 -29.60 6.70
N ASP A 159 7.95 -30.01 7.61
CA ASP A 159 9.18 -30.75 7.33
C ASP A 159 9.11 -32.26 7.72
N ILE A 160 7.89 -32.78 7.91
CA ILE A 160 7.68 -34.21 8.15
C ILE A 160 6.98 -34.87 6.98
#